data_9c344f3f04124ef95862b880ca4659fe
#
_entry.id   9c344f3f04124ef95862b880ca4659fe
#
_cell.length_a   1.000
_cell.length_b   1.000
_cell.length_c   1.000
_cell.angle_alpha   90.00
_cell.angle_beta   90.00
_cell.angle_gamma   90.00
#
_symmetry.space_group_name_H-M   'P 1'
#
loop_
_entity.id
_entity.type
_entity.pdbx_description
1 polymer ?
#
loop_
_entity_poly.entity_id
_entity_poly.type
_entity_poly.pdbx_seq_one_letter_code
_entity_poly.pdbx_strand_id
1 'polypeptide(L)'
;MKKEKLKITESCGNVFLDLGFSPEEAAILTMRSQLMGELRIKIRDMEWTQAEAAQVLGISQSRVSDLIRSKFEKFSLDMLITLATRAGKKVELKMAA
;
A
#
# COMPACT_ATOMS: atom_id res chain seq x y z
N MET A 1 -5.97 7.64 -16.93
CA MET A 1 -5.89 7.28 -16.55
C MET A 1 -5.20 6.74 -15.72
N LYS A 2 -4.99 6.41 -15.16
CA LYS A 2 -4.40 5.87 -14.37
C LYS A 2 -3.06 5.66 -14.59
N LYS A 3 -2.47 5.92 -15.52
CA LYS A 3 -1.15 5.79 -15.78
C LYS A 3 -0.29 6.70 -15.02
N GLU A 4 -0.81 7.75 -14.54
CA GLU A 4 -0.09 8.67 -13.72
C GLU A 4 0.50 8.02 -12.52
N LYS A 5 -0.15 6.97 -12.07
CA LYS A 5 0.35 6.29 -10.92
C LYS A 5 1.71 5.77 -11.12
N LEU A 6 2.03 5.34 -12.31
CA LEU A 6 3.34 4.81 -12.60
C LEU A 6 4.42 5.85 -12.45
N LYS A 7 4.12 7.06 -12.86
CA LYS A 7 5.09 8.12 -12.72
C LYS A 7 5.37 8.44 -11.30
N ILE A 8 4.31 8.50 -10.50
CA ILE A 8 4.46 8.77 -9.10
C ILE A 8 5.32 7.72 -8.44
N THR A 9 5.14 6.48 -8.87
CA THR A 9 5.90 5.38 -8.33
C THR A 9 7.38 5.56 -8.57
N GLU A 10 7.74 6.00 -9.73
CA GLU A 10 9.14 6.22 -10.04
C GLU A 10 9.74 7.28 -9.13
N SER A 11 9.01 8.35 -8.92
CA SER A 11 9.48 9.39 -8.03
C SER A 11 9.67 8.88 -6.62
N CYS A 12 8.71 8.10 -6.15
CA CYS A 12 8.80 7.56 -4.81
C CYS A 12 9.98 6.64 -4.65
N GLY A 13 10.30 5.89 -5.68
CA GLY A 13 11.46 5.03 -5.63
C GLY A 13 12.73 5.81 -5.36
N ASN A 14 12.84 6.96 -5.96
CA ASN A 14 14.01 7.80 -5.76
C ASN A 14 14.12 8.33 -4.34
N VAL A 15 12.98 8.60 -3.73
CA VAL A 15 12.98 9.10 -2.36
C VAL A 15 13.67 8.10 -1.43
N PHE A 16 13.35 6.83 -1.55
CA PHE A 16 13.94 5.83 -0.67
C PHE A 16 15.43 5.64 -0.96
N LEU A 17 15.82 5.73 -2.21
CA LEU A 17 17.22 5.67 -2.55
C LEU A 17 17.98 6.85 -1.95
N ASP A 18 17.39 8.02 -2.01
CA ASP A 18 18.01 9.22 -1.44
C ASP A 18 18.18 9.10 0.06
N LEU A 19 17.34 8.34 0.72
CA LEU A 19 17.43 8.13 2.16
C LEU A 19 18.46 7.07 2.52
N GLY A 20 19.11 6.47 1.55
CA GLY A 20 20.19 5.54 1.82
C GLY A 20 19.81 4.08 1.78
N PHE A 21 18.59 3.76 1.36
CA PHE A 21 18.19 2.36 1.22
C PHE A 21 18.82 1.76 -0.04
N SER A 22 19.08 0.48 0.01
CA SER A 22 19.57 -0.22 -1.17
C SER A 22 18.49 -0.23 -2.24
N PRO A 23 18.84 -0.46 -3.50
CA PRO A 23 17.83 -0.53 -4.56
C PRO A 23 16.75 -1.56 -4.28
N GLU A 24 17.13 -2.72 -3.70
CA GLU A 24 16.15 -3.75 -3.38
C GLU A 24 15.18 -3.28 -2.29
N GLU A 25 15.73 -2.69 -1.24
CA GLU A 25 14.91 -2.17 -0.16
C GLU A 25 14.02 -1.05 -0.64
N ALA A 26 14.57 -0.16 -1.46
CA ALA A 26 13.80 0.95 -1.98
C ALA A 26 12.63 0.45 -2.82
N ALA A 27 12.84 -0.60 -3.61
CA ALA A 27 11.77 -1.17 -4.43
C ALA A 27 10.65 -1.71 -3.55
N ILE A 28 11.01 -2.44 -2.49
CA ILE A 28 10.02 -3.01 -1.59
C ILE A 28 9.23 -1.92 -0.87
N LEU A 29 9.94 -0.91 -0.37
CA LEU A 29 9.29 0.19 0.35
C LEU A 29 8.37 0.98 -0.57
N THR A 30 8.77 1.16 -1.82
CA THR A 30 7.94 1.85 -2.79
C THR A 30 6.64 1.07 -3.02
N MET A 31 6.74 -0.23 -3.17
CA MET A 31 5.55 -1.05 -3.39
C MET A 31 4.65 -1.09 -2.18
N ARG A 32 5.24 -1.14 -0.98
CA ARG A 32 4.45 -1.07 0.24
C ARG A 32 3.66 0.24 0.29
N SER A 33 4.34 1.34 0.01
CA SER A 33 3.71 2.65 0.05
C SER A 33 2.56 2.74 -0.95
N GLN A 34 2.77 2.19 -2.13
CA GLN A 34 1.75 2.18 -3.16
C GLN A 34 0.52 1.41 -2.73
N LEU A 35 0.73 0.20 -2.20
CA LEU A 35 -0.40 -0.62 -1.77
C LEU A 35 -1.15 0.00 -0.62
N MET A 36 -0.42 0.59 0.34
CA MET A 36 -1.08 1.25 1.45
C MET A 36 -1.90 2.44 0.97
N GLY A 37 -1.37 3.18 0.00
CA GLY A 37 -2.11 4.29 -0.59
C GLY A 37 -3.39 3.83 -1.26
N GLU A 38 -3.31 2.73 -2.01
CA GLU A 38 -4.48 2.17 -2.67
C GLU A 38 -5.53 1.71 -1.66
N LEU A 39 -5.07 1.10 -0.57
CA LEU A 39 -5.98 0.65 0.47
C LEU A 39 -6.66 1.82 1.15
N ARG A 40 -5.91 2.89 1.44
CA ARG A 40 -6.50 4.07 2.04
C ARG A 40 -7.56 4.70 1.14
N ILE A 41 -7.27 4.73 -0.16
CA ILE A 41 -8.22 5.26 -1.13
C ILE A 41 -9.47 4.40 -1.14
N LYS A 42 -9.31 3.07 -1.10
CA LYS A 42 -10.46 2.17 -1.10
C LYS A 42 -11.33 2.39 0.13
N ILE A 43 -10.70 2.50 1.31
CA ILE A 43 -11.41 2.74 2.55
C ILE A 43 -12.21 4.04 2.46
N ARG A 44 -11.57 5.09 1.95
CA ARG A 44 -12.22 6.38 1.82
C ARG A 44 -13.38 6.33 0.83
N ASP A 45 -13.16 5.73 -0.33
CA ASP A 45 -14.17 5.69 -1.37
C ASP A 45 -15.39 4.87 -0.96
N MET A 46 -15.17 3.81 -0.20
CA MET A 46 -16.28 3.00 0.30
C MET A 46 -16.90 3.58 1.55
N GLU A 47 -16.29 4.63 2.08
CA GLU A 47 -16.76 5.29 3.30
C GLU A 47 -16.87 4.32 4.47
N TRP A 48 -15.94 3.39 4.53
CA TRP A 48 -15.89 2.45 5.66
C TRP A 48 -15.38 3.16 6.91
N THR A 49 -16.05 2.87 8.03
CA THR A 49 -15.47 3.25 9.31
C THR A 49 -14.29 2.34 9.59
N GLN A 50 -13.50 2.68 10.62
CA GLN A 50 -12.39 1.81 10.98
C GLN A 50 -12.88 0.42 11.37
N ALA A 51 -14.03 0.35 12.04
CA ALA A 51 -14.59 -0.95 12.39
C ALA A 51 -14.99 -1.75 11.16
N GLU A 52 -15.62 -1.09 10.20
CA GLU A 52 -16.02 -1.77 8.96
C GLU A 52 -14.81 -2.22 8.17
N ALA A 53 -13.80 -1.36 8.06
CA ALA A 53 -12.58 -1.72 7.35
C ALA A 53 -11.90 -2.90 8.03
N ALA A 54 -11.87 -2.91 9.35
CA ALA A 54 -11.27 -4.01 10.10
C ALA A 54 -11.97 -5.32 9.77
N GLN A 55 -13.28 -5.30 9.67
CA GLN A 55 -14.04 -6.50 9.33
C GLN A 55 -13.74 -6.98 7.91
N VAL A 56 -13.77 -6.07 6.96
CA VAL A 56 -13.51 -6.43 5.57
C VAL A 56 -12.11 -6.97 5.39
N LEU A 57 -11.14 -6.30 6.02
CA LEU A 57 -9.75 -6.67 5.86
C LEU A 57 -9.32 -7.81 6.77
N GLY A 58 -10.12 -8.11 7.78
CA GLY A 58 -9.78 -9.20 8.69
C GLY A 58 -8.64 -8.86 9.63
N ILE A 59 -8.54 -7.60 10.04
CA ILE A 59 -7.50 -7.15 10.96
C ILE A 59 -8.16 -6.32 12.06
N SER A 60 -7.39 -5.98 13.08
CA SER A 60 -7.91 -5.18 14.18
C SER A 60 -8.08 -3.72 13.76
N GLN A 61 -8.88 -2.98 14.53
CA GLN A 61 -9.03 -1.56 14.28
C GLN A 61 -7.73 -0.81 14.47
N SER A 62 -6.90 -1.24 15.41
CA SER A 62 -5.58 -0.67 15.62
C SER A 62 -4.75 -0.76 14.34
N ARG A 63 -4.83 -1.91 13.68
CA ARG A 63 -4.10 -2.11 12.44
C ARG A 63 -4.65 -1.23 11.33
N VAL A 64 -5.97 -1.05 11.29
CA VAL A 64 -6.57 -0.13 10.32
C VAL A 64 -6.05 1.28 10.55
N SER A 65 -5.94 1.68 11.81
CA SER A 65 -5.41 2.99 12.15
C SER A 65 -3.96 3.14 11.66
N ASP A 66 -3.14 2.11 11.85
CA ASP A 66 -1.76 2.13 11.37
C ASP A 66 -1.71 2.23 9.86
N LEU A 67 -2.63 1.56 9.19
CA LEU A 67 -2.71 1.60 7.74
C LEU A 67 -3.03 3.01 7.25
N ILE A 68 -4.02 3.63 7.87
CA ILE A 68 -4.43 4.98 7.50
C ILE A 68 -3.31 5.98 7.74
N ARG A 69 -2.51 5.75 8.78
CA ARG A 69 -1.40 6.64 9.11
C ARG A 69 -0.14 6.33 8.31
N SER A 70 -0.22 5.39 7.40
CA SER A 70 0.91 5.03 6.53
C SER A 70 2.11 4.51 7.29
N LYS A 71 1.87 3.74 8.33
CA LYS A 71 2.95 3.12 9.09
C LYS A 71 3.38 1.85 8.40
N PHE A 72 4.05 2.00 7.26
CA PHE A 72 4.35 0.86 6.41
C PHE A 72 5.36 -0.10 7.02
N GLU A 73 6.08 0.31 8.04
CA GLU A 73 6.98 -0.62 8.72
C GLU A 73 6.21 -1.70 9.48
N LYS A 74 4.92 -1.51 9.69
CA LYS A 74 4.09 -2.47 10.38
C LYS A 74 3.41 -3.48 9.47
N PHE A 75 3.60 -3.33 8.18
CA PHE A 75 2.96 -4.18 7.20
C PHE A 75 3.99 -4.72 6.23
N SER A 76 4.04 -6.03 6.05
CA SER A 76 4.89 -6.60 5.03
C SER A 76 4.18 -6.48 3.69
N LEU A 77 4.93 -6.65 2.62
CA LEU A 77 4.35 -6.61 1.29
C LEU A 77 3.29 -7.71 1.14
N ASP A 78 3.59 -8.90 1.65
CA ASP A 78 2.65 -10.02 1.62
C ASP A 78 1.33 -9.66 2.29
N MET A 79 1.44 -9.05 3.46
CA MET A 79 0.25 -8.65 4.21
C MET A 79 -0.57 -7.64 3.42
N LEU A 80 0.10 -6.67 2.80
CA LEU A 80 -0.60 -5.64 2.05
C LEU A 80 -1.30 -6.22 0.83
N ILE A 81 -0.69 -7.20 0.17
CA ILE A 81 -1.33 -7.87 -0.95
C ILE A 81 -2.57 -8.63 -0.47
N THR A 82 -2.44 -9.30 0.68
CA THR A 82 -3.57 -10.00 1.27
C THR A 82 -4.72 -9.06 1.56
N LEU A 83 -4.41 -7.91 2.17
CA LEU A 83 -5.45 -6.94 2.51
C LEU A 83 -6.10 -6.38 1.26
N ALA A 84 -5.31 -6.10 0.24
CA ALA A 84 -5.85 -5.57 -1.01
C ALA A 84 -6.81 -6.57 -1.65
N THR A 85 -6.45 -7.84 -1.63
CA THR A 85 -7.29 -8.89 -2.18
C THR A 85 -8.60 -8.98 -1.40
N ARG A 86 -8.53 -8.90 -0.09
CA ARG A 86 -9.73 -8.94 0.75
C ARG A 86 -10.62 -7.75 0.51
N ALA A 87 -10.02 -6.61 0.16
CA ALA A 87 -10.79 -5.41 -0.15
C ALA A 87 -11.39 -5.42 -1.54
N GLY A 88 -11.18 -6.50 -2.28
CA GLY A 88 -11.76 -6.63 -3.62
C GLY A 88 -10.89 -6.08 -4.72
N LYS A 89 -9.63 -5.76 -4.43
CA LYS A 89 -8.74 -5.27 -5.45
C LYS A 89 -7.85 -6.40 -5.94
N LYS A 90 -7.47 -6.33 -7.20
CA LYS A 90 -6.60 -7.33 -7.77
C LYS A 90 -5.20 -6.74 -7.90
N VAL A 91 -4.24 -7.43 -7.30
CA VAL A 91 -2.85 -6.98 -7.35
C VAL A 91 -2.14 -7.80 -8.43
N GLU A 92 -1.57 -7.10 -9.38
CA GLU A 92 -0.88 -7.77 -10.48
C GLU A 92 0.56 -7.33 -10.51
N LEU A 93 1.42 -8.25 -10.87
CA LEU A 93 2.84 -7.98 -10.97
C LEU A 93 3.22 -7.74 -12.42
N LYS A 94 3.92 -6.66 -12.66
CA LYS A 94 4.46 -6.37 -13.97
C LYS A 94 5.92 -6.04 -13.81
N MET A 95 6.73 -6.59 -14.67
CA MET A 95 8.17 -6.32 -14.63
C MET A 95 8.54 -5.46 -15.81
N ALA A 96 9.23 -4.36 -15.53
CA ALA A 96 9.71 -3.49 -16.57
C ALA A 96 11.03 -3.99 -17.08
N ALA A 97 11.28 -3.79 -18.35
CA ALA A 97 12.52 -4.26 -18.99
C ALA A 97 13.71 -3.42 -18.56
#